data_158bba41ef36bdbe36580f6cc20712ce
#
_entry.id   158bba41ef36bdbe36580f6cc20712ce
#
_cell.length_a   1.000
_cell.length_b   1.000
_cell.length_c   1.000
_cell.angle_alpha   90.00
_cell.angle_beta   90.00
_cell.angle_gamma   90.00
#
_symmetry.space_group_name_H-M   'P 1'
#
loop_
_entity.id
_entity.type
_entity.pdbx_description
1 polymer ?
#
loop_
_entity_poly.entity_id
_entity_poly.type
_entity_poly.pdbx_seq_one_letter_code
_entity_poly.pdbx_strand_id
1 'polypeptide(L)'
;MRIISMQQGGDVKGVFQRLARGIQAVQDSVKAESGKDFMLSEKYGYLHSCPTNLGTGMRASVHVDLPGWTKEGLPALKVTHPRLTSWFTSKLLTGKM
;
A
#
# COMPACT_ATOMS: atom_id res chain seq x y z
N MET A 1 8.25 -12.06 2.10
CA MET A 1 7.40 -11.70 3.26
C MET A 1 6.55 -10.48 2.91
N ARG A 2 5.33 -10.39 3.43
CA ARG A 2 4.42 -9.24 3.28
C ARG A 2 3.84 -8.91 4.64
N ILE A 3 3.96 -7.66 5.06
CA ILE A 3 3.41 -7.16 6.32
C ILE A 3 2.26 -6.21 5.97
N ILE A 4 1.11 -6.42 6.58
CA ILE A 4 -0.11 -5.66 6.29
C ILE A 4 -0.67 -5.12 7.61
N SER A 5 -0.94 -3.82 7.63
CA SER A 5 -1.67 -3.16 8.72
C SER A 5 -2.96 -2.59 8.15
N MET A 6 -4.08 -2.98 8.74
CA MET A 6 -5.42 -2.57 8.29
C MET A 6 -6.26 -2.14 9.49
N GLN A 7 -7.12 -1.17 9.28
CA GLN A 7 -8.07 -0.70 10.28
C GLN A 7 -9.27 -0.04 9.61
N GLN A 8 -10.45 -0.23 10.16
CA GLN A 8 -11.64 0.55 9.81
C GLN A 8 -11.56 1.95 10.44
N GLY A 9 -12.09 2.94 9.75
CA GLY A 9 -12.08 4.33 10.18
C GLY A 9 -10.94 5.14 9.56
N GLY A 10 -10.85 6.42 9.92
CA GLY A 10 -9.94 7.40 9.31
C GLY A 10 -8.57 7.54 9.97
N ASP A 11 -8.19 6.66 10.90
CA ASP A 11 -6.93 6.77 11.64
C ASP A 11 -5.74 6.23 10.84
N VAL A 12 -5.40 6.91 9.77
CA VAL A 12 -4.25 6.57 8.91
C VAL A 12 -2.94 6.61 9.67
N LYS A 13 -2.78 7.56 10.60
CA LYS A 13 -1.57 7.69 11.42
C LYS A 13 -1.36 6.46 12.31
N GLY A 14 -2.39 6.00 12.99
CA GLY A 14 -2.32 4.82 13.85
C GLY A 14 -2.02 3.54 13.07
N VAL A 15 -2.61 3.38 11.89
CA VAL A 15 -2.33 2.26 10.97
C VAL A 15 -0.86 2.26 10.54
N PHE A 16 -0.32 3.41 10.16
CA PHE A 16 1.08 3.55 9.76
C PHE A 16 2.05 3.29 10.92
N GLN A 17 1.77 3.85 12.09
CA GLN A 17 2.61 3.62 13.28
C GLN A 17 2.67 2.14 13.67
N ARG A 18 1.55 1.44 13.58
CA ARG A 18 1.49 -0.01 13.83
C ARG A 18 2.32 -0.79 12.81
N LEU A 19 2.23 -0.42 11.53
CA LEU A 19 3.04 -1.01 10.48
C LEU A 19 4.54 -0.79 10.73
N ALA A 20 4.95 0.43 11.06
CA ALA A 20 6.33 0.77 11.33
C ALA A 20 6.90 -0.03 12.50
N ARG A 21 6.15 -0.16 13.60
CA ARG A 21 6.54 -1.00 14.74
C ARG A 21 6.69 -2.48 14.37
N GLY A 22 5.77 -2.99 13.55
CA GLY A 22 5.84 -4.37 13.07
C GLY A 22 7.07 -4.64 12.21
N ILE A 23 7.38 -3.71 11.31
CA ILE A 23 8.59 -3.79 10.46
C ILE A 23 9.85 -3.75 11.33
N GLN A 24 9.91 -2.84 12.30
CA GLN A 24 11.05 -2.73 13.21
C GLN A 24 11.26 -4.02 14.01
N ALA A 25 10.21 -4.59 14.55
CA ALA A 25 10.28 -5.85 15.31
C ALA A 25 10.82 -7.01 14.44
N VAL A 26 10.38 -7.10 13.18
CA VAL A 26 10.88 -8.11 12.24
C VAL A 26 12.35 -7.87 11.89
N GLN A 27 12.72 -6.60 11.67
CA GLN A 27 14.11 -6.24 11.37
C GLN A 27 15.04 -6.60 12.52
N ASP A 28 14.63 -6.29 13.76
CA ASP A 28 15.40 -6.62 14.96
C ASP A 28 15.56 -8.13 15.14
N SER A 29 14.51 -8.92 14.89
CA SER A 29 14.57 -10.37 14.93
C SER A 29 15.52 -10.96 13.88
N VAL A 30 15.46 -10.45 12.65
CA VAL A 30 16.35 -10.89 11.57
C VAL A 30 17.80 -10.55 11.88
N LYS A 31 18.06 -9.36 12.43
CA LYS A 31 19.42 -8.99 12.88
C LYS A 31 19.93 -9.88 14.01
N ALA A 32 19.08 -10.21 14.97
CA ALA A 32 19.45 -11.06 16.09
C ALA A 32 19.80 -12.49 15.66
N GLU A 33 19.07 -13.05 14.69
CA GLU A 33 19.27 -14.43 14.22
C GLU A 33 20.38 -14.56 13.17
N SER A 34 20.45 -13.64 12.21
CA SER A 34 21.33 -13.76 11.05
C SER A 34 22.50 -12.77 11.03
N GLY A 35 22.46 -11.74 11.87
CA GLY A 35 23.39 -10.61 11.84
C GLY A 35 23.28 -9.73 10.59
N LYS A 36 22.28 -9.99 9.74
CA LYS A 36 22.06 -9.27 8.48
C LYS A 36 20.83 -8.37 8.58
N ASP A 37 20.83 -7.33 7.80
CA ASP A 37 19.70 -6.39 7.66
C ASP A 37 18.92 -6.66 6.36
N PHE A 38 17.81 -5.96 6.18
CA PHE A 38 17.09 -5.96 4.91
C PHE A 38 17.99 -5.46 3.78
N MET A 39 17.86 -6.08 2.62
CA MET A 39 18.65 -5.69 1.45
C MET A 39 18.24 -4.30 0.96
N LEU A 40 19.10 -3.32 1.17
CA LEU A 40 18.93 -1.93 0.75
C LEU A 40 20.03 -1.55 -0.22
N SER A 41 19.65 -1.02 -1.38
CA SER A 41 20.55 -0.44 -2.38
C SER A 41 20.45 1.08 -2.34
N GLU A 42 21.58 1.78 -2.41
CA GLU A 42 21.58 3.25 -2.52
C GLU A 42 20.86 3.74 -3.76
N LYS A 43 20.93 2.98 -4.86
CA LYS A 43 20.33 3.35 -6.15
C LYS A 43 18.86 2.94 -6.26
N TYR A 44 18.49 1.78 -5.76
CA TYR A 44 17.18 1.17 -6.02
C TYR A 44 16.28 1.10 -4.76
N GLY A 45 16.77 1.50 -3.59
CA GLY A 45 16.05 1.32 -2.35
C GLY A 45 16.03 -0.14 -1.90
N TYR A 46 14.95 -0.57 -1.26
CA TYR A 46 14.79 -1.96 -0.85
C TYR A 46 14.69 -2.89 -2.04
N LEU A 47 15.47 -3.96 -2.03
CA LEU A 47 15.48 -4.97 -3.09
C LEU A 47 14.42 -6.04 -2.82
N HIS A 48 13.67 -6.36 -3.86
CA HIS A 48 12.61 -7.35 -3.83
C HIS A 48 12.77 -8.33 -5.00
N SER A 49 12.17 -9.51 -4.87
CA SER A 49 12.16 -10.50 -5.95
C SER A 49 11.40 -10.02 -7.20
N CYS A 50 10.44 -9.09 -7.02
CA CYS A 50 9.70 -8.49 -8.12
C CYS A 50 10.16 -7.04 -8.33
N PRO A 51 10.60 -6.67 -9.56
CA PRO A 51 11.08 -5.31 -9.84
C PRO A 51 10.05 -4.21 -9.60
N THR A 52 8.75 -4.53 -9.65
CA THR A 52 7.67 -3.57 -9.40
C THR A 52 7.59 -3.09 -7.95
N ASN A 53 8.27 -3.76 -7.03
CA ASN A 53 8.29 -3.43 -5.61
C ASN A 53 9.59 -2.75 -5.16
N LEU A 54 10.51 -2.44 -6.06
CA LEU A 54 11.74 -1.73 -5.75
C LEU A 54 11.44 -0.34 -5.16
N GLY A 55 12.32 0.15 -4.30
CA GLY A 55 12.18 1.42 -3.62
C GLY A 55 11.73 1.24 -2.18
N THR A 56 10.65 1.86 -1.78
CA THR A 56 10.12 1.74 -0.40
C THR A 56 9.46 0.40 -0.12
N GLY A 57 9.03 -0.32 -1.17
CA GLY A 57 8.27 -1.56 -1.05
C GLY A 57 6.90 -1.39 -0.37
N MET A 58 6.46 -0.15 -0.16
CA MET A 58 5.22 0.18 0.55
C MET A 58 4.08 0.51 -0.42
N ARG A 59 2.91 -0.01 -0.12
CA ARG A 59 1.65 0.42 -0.75
C ARG A 59 0.68 0.88 0.32
N ALA A 60 0.09 2.05 0.13
CA ALA A 60 -0.99 2.55 0.95
C ALA A 60 -2.27 2.60 0.10
N SER A 61 -3.38 2.15 0.67
CA SER A 61 -4.69 2.23 0.03
C SER A 61 -5.76 2.59 1.04
N VAL A 62 -6.72 3.37 0.61
CA VAL A 62 -7.87 3.76 1.40
C VAL A 62 -9.13 3.36 0.64
N HIS A 63 -10.06 2.71 1.32
CA HIS A 63 -11.39 2.43 0.80
C HIS A 63 -12.33 3.48 1.35
N VAL A 64 -12.96 4.22 0.46
CA VAL A 64 -13.90 5.28 0.81
C VAL A 64 -15.26 4.90 0.22
N ASP A 65 -16.29 4.95 1.06
CA ASP A 65 -17.66 4.77 0.63
C ASP A 65 -18.21 6.11 0.12
N LEU A 66 -18.62 6.14 -1.14
CA LEU A 66 -19.07 7.34 -1.83
C LEU A 66 -20.48 7.10 -2.45
N PRO A 67 -21.53 6.93 -1.62
CA PRO A 67 -22.85 6.56 -2.12
C PRO A 67 -23.47 7.60 -3.04
N GLY A 68 -23.16 8.88 -2.85
CA GLY A 68 -23.63 9.96 -3.71
C GLY A 68 -23.02 9.96 -5.12
N TRP A 69 -21.81 9.49 -5.24
CA TRP A 69 -21.07 9.47 -6.51
C TRP A 69 -21.34 8.21 -7.35
N THR A 70 -21.73 7.12 -6.69
CA THR A 70 -22.06 5.88 -7.38
C THR A 70 -23.38 5.93 -8.12
N LYS A 71 -24.28 6.84 -7.75
CA LYS A 71 -25.57 7.03 -8.43
C LYS A 71 -25.42 7.52 -9.87
N GLU A 72 -24.40 8.30 -10.17
CA GLU A 72 -24.11 8.83 -11.50
C GLU A 72 -23.26 7.89 -12.37
N GLY A 73 -22.69 6.85 -11.77
CA GLY A 73 -21.91 5.83 -12.44
C GLY A 73 -20.46 6.21 -12.73
N LEU A 74 -19.68 5.18 -13.07
CA LEU A 74 -18.26 5.28 -13.39
C LEU A 74 -17.87 6.28 -14.50
N PRO A 75 -18.69 6.47 -15.58
CA PRO A 75 -18.38 7.43 -16.62
C PRO A 75 -18.34 8.88 -16.14
N ALA A 76 -19.28 9.28 -15.27
CA ALA A 76 -19.33 10.62 -14.69
C ALA A 76 -18.11 10.91 -13.81
N LEU A 77 -17.68 9.90 -13.04
CA LEU A 77 -16.47 9.98 -12.21
C LEU A 77 -15.21 10.20 -13.05
N LYS A 78 -15.11 9.56 -14.22
CA LYS A 78 -13.99 9.74 -15.15
C LYS A 78 -13.88 11.16 -15.70
N VAL A 79 -15.01 11.80 -16.01
CA VAL A 79 -15.02 13.15 -16.54
C VAL A 79 -14.65 14.17 -15.47
N THR A 80 -15.14 13.99 -14.24
CA THR A 80 -14.97 14.97 -13.16
C THR A 80 -13.60 14.84 -12.46
N HIS A 81 -13.06 13.64 -12.33
CA HIS A 81 -11.80 13.39 -11.60
C HIS A 81 -10.91 12.35 -12.28
N PRO A 82 -10.26 12.68 -13.39
CA PRO A 82 -9.47 11.72 -14.18
C PRO A 82 -8.30 11.08 -13.40
N ARG A 83 -7.75 11.74 -12.39
CA ARG A 83 -6.69 11.18 -11.55
C ARG A 83 -7.17 10.10 -10.58
N LEU A 84 -8.39 10.23 -10.05
CA LEU A 84 -9.00 9.22 -9.18
C LEU A 84 -9.39 7.98 -9.95
N THR A 85 -9.80 8.13 -11.19
CA THR A 85 -10.33 7.03 -12.00
C THR A 85 -9.27 6.07 -12.55
N SER A 86 -8.05 6.52 -12.80
CA SER A 86 -6.98 5.62 -13.25
C SER A 86 -6.69 4.53 -12.20
N TRP A 87 -6.76 4.91 -10.93
CA TRP A 87 -6.56 3.97 -9.82
C TRP A 87 -7.78 3.05 -9.57
N PHE A 88 -8.99 3.62 -9.65
CA PHE A 88 -10.24 2.86 -9.49
C PHE A 88 -10.45 1.85 -10.62
N THR A 89 -10.16 2.23 -11.86
CA THR A 89 -10.36 1.38 -13.03
C THR A 89 -9.41 0.20 -13.04
N SER A 90 -8.16 0.37 -12.58
CA SER A 90 -7.21 -0.73 -12.50
C SER A 90 -7.62 -1.79 -11.47
N LYS A 91 -8.31 -1.41 -10.39
CA LYS A 91 -8.79 -2.35 -9.38
C LYS A 91 -10.11 -3.03 -9.72
N LEU A 92 -11.03 -2.32 -10.39
CA LEU A 92 -12.32 -2.89 -10.83
C LEU A 92 -12.15 -3.88 -12.00
N LEU A 93 -11.23 -3.60 -12.93
CA LEU A 93 -10.95 -4.47 -14.07
C LEU A 93 -10.15 -5.72 -13.71
N THR A 94 -9.37 -5.69 -12.64
CA THR A 94 -8.57 -6.84 -12.23
C THR A 94 -9.30 -7.81 -11.29
N GLY A 95 -10.51 -7.48 -10.84
CA GLY A 95 -11.35 -8.38 -10.01
C GLY A 95 -10.66 -8.91 -8.75
N LYS A 96 -9.54 -8.36 -8.35
CA LYS A 96 -8.82 -8.72 -7.14
C LYS A 96 -9.17 -7.75 -6.02
N MET A 97 -10.20 -8.13 -5.32
CA MET A 97 -10.37 -7.65 -3.95
C MET A 97 -9.26 -8.20 -3.06
#